data_26cd87f803a795df2561916751fc2b06
#
_entry.id   26cd87f803a795df2561916751fc2b06
#
_cell.length_a   1.000
_cell.length_b   1.000
_cell.length_c   1.000
_cell.angle_alpha   90.00
_cell.angle_beta   90.00
_cell.angle_gamma   90.00
#
_symmetry.space_group_name_H-M   'P 1'
#
loop_
_entity.id
_entity.type
_entity.pdbx_description
1 polymer ?
#
loop_
_entity_poly.entity_id
_entity_poly.type
_entity_poly.pdbx_seq_one_letter_code
_entity_poly.pdbx_strand_id
1 'polypeptide(L)'
;MKRLSLILLIGAAFGQNINGVNYVEIVDGSDLQINMVYLSGGEYVMGSPAKERGRKKDEGPKHTVSLSPFWISSYEITWDLYELFLNNVDHKRVENRGPINLDIDGVSSATMPYVNHNQLGHPVINITQYGASQFCKWLTAKTGNYYRLPTEAEWEFACRSSTETTYSFGNSGRKINQFGWYKKNSDGKLQKIGLKRPNGYGLYDMHGNAAEWVLDSYDPEAYIKRKKGPHNPIVIMKALYPRVVRGGSYKDSLSNVRSSSRGFSSKRWKQRDPQVPKSLWWHTNAKHVGFRIVRTSGTPGENKLYKYWVKPKKEY
;
A
#
# COMPACT_ATOMS: atom_id res chain seq x y z
N MET A 1 9.97 33.93 28.74
CA MET A 1 9.89 32.77 27.83
C MET A 1 8.53 32.10 28.01
N LYS A 2 7.57 32.43 27.15
CA LYS A 2 6.20 31.84 27.20
C LYS A 2 6.21 30.54 26.38
N ARG A 3 5.97 29.42 27.05
CA ARG A 3 5.75 28.12 26.39
C ARG A 3 4.38 28.15 25.73
N LEU A 4 4.34 28.08 24.41
CA LEU A 4 3.12 27.82 23.67
C LEU A 4 2.79 26.32 23.83
N SER A 5 1.81 26.02 24.67
CA SER A 5 1.19 24.69 24.75
C SER A 5 0.29 24.51 23.52
N LEU A 6 0.69 23.66 22.61
CA LEU A 6 -0.14 23.21 21.50
C LEU A 6 -1.22 22.28 22.08
N ILE A 7 -2.43 22.80 22.24
CA ILE A 7 -3.59 21.99 22.65
C ILE A 7 -4.00 21.15 21.44
N LEU A 8 -3.67 19.86 21.49
CA LEU A 8 -4.24 18.88 20.57
C LEU A 8 -5.72 18.70 20.96
N LEU A 9 -6.63 19.17 20.14
CA LEU A 9 -8.05 18.86 20.25
C LEU A 9 -8.25 17.36 19.92
N ILE A 10 -8.41 16.56 20.98
CA ILE A 10 -8.88 15.17 20.87
C ILE A 10 -10.40 15.24 20.71
N GLY A 11 -10.85 15.16 19.46
CA GLY A 11 -12.27 15.01 19.14
C GLY A 11 -12.51 13.64 18.52
N ALA A 12 -13.22 12.77 19.21
CA ALA A 12 -13.82 11.59 18.59
C ALA A 12 -14.82 12.07 17.54
N ALA A 13 -14.47 12.02 16.27
CA ALA A 13 -15.30 12.52 15.19
C ALA A 13 -15.60 11.41 14.20
N PHE A 14 -16.80 10.90 14.29
CA PHE A 14 -17.45 10.16 13.22
C PHE A 14 -17.47 11.04 11.95
N GLY A 15 -16.75 10.61 10.90
CA GLY A 15 -16.90 11.16 9.55
C GLY A 15 -16.52 12.64 9.38
N GLN A 16 -15.42 13.13 9.96
CA GLN A 16 -14.97 14.49 9.71
C GLN A 16 -14.61 14.68 8.23
N ASN A 17 -15.26 15.67 7.61
CA ASN A 17 -14.90 16.20 6.30
C ASN A 17 -13.57 16.97 6.44
N ILE A 18 -12.44 16.26 6.45
CA ILE A 18 -11.10 16.84 6.50
C ILE A 18 -10.77 17.32 5.10
N ASN A 19 -11.21 18.53 4.77
CA ASN A 19 -10.97 19.11 3.43
C ASN A 19 -9.48 19.40 3.21
N GLY A 20 -8.81 18.50 2.51
CA GLY A 20 -7.52 18.80 1.87
C GLY A 20 -6.31 18.97 2.81
N VAL A 21 -6.33 18.45 4.05
CA VAL A 21 -5.22 18.55 4.99
C VAL A 21 -4.72 17.17 5.41
N ASN A 22 -3.44 17.10 5.77
CA ASN A 22 -2.87 15.91 6.40
C ASN A 22 -3.51 15.69 7.77
N TYR A 23 -3.67 14.43 8.15
CA TYR A 23 -4.22 14.08 9.45
C TYR A 23 -3.58 12.81 10.01
N VAL A 24 -3.85 12.53 11.26
CA VAL A 24 -3.47 11.31 11.95
C VAL A 24 -4.73 10.50 12.22
N GLU A 25 -4.81 9.27 11.68
CA GLU A 25 -5.85 8.33 12.04
C GLU A 25 -5.44 7.60 13.32
N ILE A 26 -6.28 7.69 14.33
CA ILE A 26 -6.11 7.00 15.61
C ILE A 26 -6.94 5.72 15.54
N VAL A 27 -6.30 4.57 15.81
CA VAL A 27 -7.01 3.30 15.83
C VAL A 27 -7.60 3.10 17.23
N ASP A 28 -8.92 3.18 17.35
CA ASP A 28 -9.65 3.02 18.61
C ASP A 28 -9.21 1.77 19.38
N GLY A 29 -8.93 1.97 20.68
CA GLY A 29 -8.47 0.93 21.59
C GLY A 29 -6.97 0.66 21.53
N SER A 30 -6.19 1.55 20.90
CA SER A 30 -4.72 1.50 20.90
C SER A 30 -4.13 2.90 20.86
N ASP A 31 -2.81 3.01 21.18
CA ASP A 31 -2.02 4.24 21.02
C ASP A 31 -1.39 4.33 19.60
N LEU A 32 -1.69 3.37 18.72
CA LEU A 32 -1.12 3.31 17.38
C LEU A 32 -1.83 4.27 16.43
N GLN A 33 -1.03 4.90 15.58
CA GLN A 33 -1.44 5.98 14.72
C GLN A 33 -1.00 5.73 13.27
N ILE A 34 -1.82 6.20 12.33
CA ILE A 34 -1.49 6.17 10.90
C ILE A 34 -1.47 7.62 10.38
N ASN A 35 -0.29 8.11 10.04
CA ASN A 35 -0.14 9.43 9.44
C ASN A 35 -0.63 9.40 7.99
N MET A 36 -1.65 10.20 7.68
CA MET A 36 -2.27 10.28 6.37
C MET A 36 -1.92 11.61 5.68
N VAL A 37 -1.30 11.52 4.52
CA VAL A 37 -0.90 12.67 3.70
C VAL A 37 -1.94 12.92 2.63
N TYR A 38 -2.44 14.15 2.55
CA TYR A 38 -3.35 14.58 1.50
C TYR A 38 -2.61 14.82 0.19
N LEU A 39 -3.13 14.28 -0.89
CA LEU A 39 -2.68 14.51 -2.25
C LEU A 39 -3.87 15.03 -3.06
N SER A 40 -3.71 16.23 -3.65
CA SER A 40 -4.79 16.89 -4.41
C SER A 40 -5.20 16.15 -5.68
N GLY A 41 -4.46 15.10 -6.05
CA GLY A 41 -4.64 14.45 -7.33
C GLY A 41 -4.21 15.38 -8.49
N GLY A 42 -4.91 15.27 -9.61
CA GLY A 42 -4.58 16.02 -10.83
C GLY A 42 -3.96 15.13 -11.91
N GLU A 43 -3.44 15.77 -12.95
CA GLU A 43 -2.81 15.08 -14.07
C GLU A 43 -1.32 14.87 -13.84
N TYR A 44 -0.83 13.71 -14.24
CA TYR A 44 0.60 13.40 -14.27
C TYR A 44 0.94 12.41 -15.38
N VAL A 45 2.21 12.31 -15.71
CA VAL A 45 2.71 11.38 -16.72
C VAL A 45 3.19 10.11 -16.05
N MET A 46 2.45 9.02 -16.22
CA MET A 46 2.74 7.69 -15.72
C MET A 46 3.66 6.91 -16.66
N GLY A 47 4.55 6.09 -16.07
CA GLY A 47 5.49 5.26 -16.80
C GLY A 47 6.87 5.88 -16.98
N SER A 48 7.75 5.23 -17.74
CA SER A 48 9.13 5.65 -17.94
C SER A 48 9.45 5.94 -19.42
N PRO A 49 10.34 6.90 -19.68
CA PRO A 49 10.80 7.17 -21.05
C PRO A 49 11.61 6.00 -21.59
N ALA A 50 11.58 5.77 -22.92
CA ALA A 50 12.24 4.63 -23.58
C ALA A 50 13.74 4.48 -23.27
N LYS A 51 14.42 5.59 -23.01
CA LYS A 51 15.85 5.65 -22.71
C LYS A 51 16.20 5.55 -21.23
N GLU A 52 15.21 5.39 -20.33
CA GLU A 52 15.49 5.31 -18.89
C GLU A 52 16.29 4.04 -18.57
N ARG A 53 17.40 4.21 -17.86
CA ARG A 53 18.28 3.09 -17.49
C ARG A 53 17.56 2.11 -16.55
N GLY A 54 17.56 0.83 -16.95
CA GLY A 54 16.90 -0.24 -16.17
C GLY A 54 15.39 -0.34 -16.42
N ARG A 55 14.84 0.40 -17.39
CA ARG A 55 13.45 0.31 -17.81
C ARG A 55 13.11 -1.08 -18.33
N LYS A 56 11.90 -1.54 -18.01
CA LYS A 56 11.27 -2.74 -18.60
C LYS A 56 10.20 -2.32 -19.62
N LYS A 57 9.85 -3.24 -20.54
CA LYS A 57 8.86 -2.96 -21.60
C LYS A 57 7.49 -2.57 -21.06
N ASP A 58 7.08 -3.17 -19.94
CA ASP A 58 5.79 -2.97 -19.27
C ASP A 58 5.63 -1.63 -18.57
N GLU A 59 6.68 -0.82 -18.50
CA GLU A 59 6.67 0.53 -17.91
C GLU A 59 6.32 1.62 -18.94
N GLY A 60 5.90 1.28 -20.11
CA GLY A 60 5.56 2.24 -21.15
C GLY A 60 4.54 1.72 -22.16
N PRO A 61 4.07 2.62 -23.04
CA PRO A 61 4.50 4.02 -23.21
C PRO A 61 4.15 4.92 -22.04
N LYS A 62 4.89 6.03 -21.89
CA LYS A 62 4.44 7.14 -21.01
C LYS A 62 3.07 7.62 -21.48
N HIS A 63 2.17 7.85 -20.55
CA HIS A 63 0.82 8.33 -20.85
C HIS A 63 0.30 9.20 -19.70
N THR A 64 -0.52 10.18 -20.03
CA THR A 64 -1.15 11.05 -19.05
C THR A 64 -2.24 10.29 -18.31
N VAL A 65 -2.31 10.46 -17.00
CA VAL A 65 -3.33 9.93 -16.11
C VAL A 65 -3.84 11.06 -15.22
N SER A 66 -5.14 11.11 -14.96
CA SER A 66 -5.73 12.03 -13.98
C SER A 66 -6.24 11.26 -12.77
N LEU A 67 -6.07 11.83 -11.57
CA LEU A 67 -6.47 11.26 -10.29
C LEU A 67 -7.35 12.22 -9.51
N SER A 68 -8.37 11.70 -8.87
CA SER A 68 -9.13 12.42 -7.85
C SER A 68 -8.27 12.64 -6.60
N PRO A 69 -8.59 13.61 -5.73
CA PRO A 69 -7.92 13.78 -4.45
C PRO A 69 -8.05 12.54 -3.56
N PHE A 70 -7.01 12.24 -2.80
CA PHE A 70 -6.98 11.13 -1.85
C PHE A 70 -5.96 11.36 -0.73
N TRP A 71 -6.05 10.60 0.34
CA TRP A 71 -5.01 10.50 1.37
C TRP A 71 -4.27 9.19 1.23
N ILE A 72 -2.98 9.20 1.52
CA ILE A 72 -2.13 8.00 1.53
C ILE A 72 -1.34 7.95 2.84
N SER A 73 -1.14 6.75 3.40
CA SER A 73 -0.32 6.61 4.59
C SER A 73 1.13 7.01 4.32
N SER A 74 1.74 7.79 5.23
CA SER A 74 3.14 8.25 5.10
C SER A 74 4.11 7.09 5.03
N TYR A 75 3.77 5.98 5.70
CA TYR A 75 4.59 4.79 5.85
C TYR A 75 3.86 3.55 5.35
N GLU A 76 4.60 2.47 5.17
CA GLU A 76 4.05 1.12 5.07
C GLU A 76 3.31 0.77 6.37
N ILE A 77 2.28 -0.08 6.29
CA ILE A 77 1.60 -0.60 7.49
C ILE A 77 2.55 -1.54 8.23
N THR A 78 2.70 -1.30 9.53
CA THR A 78 3.60 -2.06 10.39
C THR A 78 2.95 -3.33 10.97
N TRP A 79 3.80 -4.21 11.50
CA TRP A 79 3.35 -5.37 12.27
C TRP A 79 2.45 -4.97 13.42
N ASP A 80 2.80 -3.94 14.18
CA ASP A 80 2.04 -3.45 15.33
C ASP A 80 0.59 -3.12 14.96
N LEU A 81 0.43 -2.39 13.85
CA LEU A 81 -0.89 -2.02 13.32
C LEU A 81 -1.65 -3.25 12.79
N TYR A 82 -0.94 -4.15 12.11
CA TYR A 82 -1.57 -5.34 11.56
C TYR A 82 -1.95 -6.35 12.64
N GLU A 83 -1.21 -6.42 13.74
CA GLU A 83 -1.55 -7.24 14.91
C GLU A 83 -2.82 -6.76 15.61
N LEU A 84 -3.14 -5.48 15.61
CA LEU A 84 -4.44 -5.00 16.08
C LEU A 84 -5.59 -5.62 15.27
N PHE A 85 -5.40 -5.75 13.96
CA PHE A 85 -6.37 -6.41 13.09
C PHE A 85 -6.46 -7.92 13.38
N LEU A 86 -5.31 -8.60 13.58
CA LEU A 86 -5.27 -10.03 13.87
C LEU A 86 -5.89 -10.38 15.22
N ASN A 87 -5.61 -9.56 16.25
CA ASN A 87 -5.97 -9.82 17.63
C ASN A 87 -7.30 -9.18 18.05
N ASN A 88 -7.99 -8.51 17.13
CA ASN A 88 -9.22 -7.82 17.44
C ASN A 88 -10.36 -8.83 17.66
N VAL A 89 -10.54 -9.25 18.93
CA VAL A 89 -11.63 -10.12 19.39
C VAL A 89 -13.04 -9.54 19.20
N ASP A 90 -13.15 -8.23 18.93
CA ASP A 90 -14.42 -7.54 18.70
C ASP A 90 -14.93 -7.66 17.24
N HIS A 91 -14.39 -8.56 16.45
CA HIS A 91 -14.88 -8.81 15.09
C HIS A 91 -16.39 -9.05 15.03
N LYS A 92 -16.96 -9.73 16.05
CA LYS A 92 -18.41 -9.95 16.19
C LYS A 92 -19.19 -8.68 16.56
N ARG A 93 -18.54 -7.68 17.21
CA ARG A 93 -19.21 -6.40 17.58
C ARG A 93 -19.17 -5.36 16.47
N VAL A 94 -18.27 -5.50 15.51
CA VAL A 94 -18.18 -4.59 14.35
C VAL A 94 -19.33 -4.84 13.35
N GLU A 95 -19.97 -6.01 13.40
CA GLU A 95 -21.18 -6.33 12.61
C GLU A 95 -22.33 -5.33 12.82
N ASN A 96 -22.36 -4.65 13.97
CA ASN A 96 -23.43 -3.69 14.32
C ASN A 96 -23.12 -2.22 13.94
N ARG A 97 -22.00 -1.91 13.31
CA ARG A 97 -21.60 -0.54 12.97
C ARG A 97 -21.79 -0.15 11.50
N GLY A 98 -22.67 -0.82 10.78
CA GLY A 98 -22.98 -0.47 9.39
C GLY A 98 -22.96 -1.67 8.44
N PRO A 99 -23.15 -1.45 7.12
CA PRO A 99 -23.33 -2.52 6.12
C PRO A 99 -22.05 -3.30 5.79
N ILE A 100 -20.98 -3.13 6.57
CA ILE A 100 -19.68 -3.76 6.30
C ILE A 100 -19.62 -5.11 7.01
N ASN A 101 -19.91 -6.17 6.29
CA ASN A 101 -19.66 -7.53 6.76
C ASN A 101 -18.16 -7.86 6.65
N LEU A 102 -17.51 -8.06 7.80
CA LEU A 102 -16.13 -8.51 7.89
C LEU A 102 -16.12 -10.05 7.95
N ASP A 103 -15.88 -10.67 6.81
CA ASP A 103 -15.65 -12.11 6.74
C ASP A 103 -14.19 -12.40 7.18
N ILE A 104 -14.02 -12.56 8.50
CA ILE A 104 -12.69 -12.67 9.14
C ILE A 104 -12.41 -14.10 9.63
N ASP A 105 -13.19 -15.02 9.20
CA ASP A 105 -13.10 -16.42 9.64
C ASP A 105 -11.70 -17.06 9.41
N GLY A 106 -10.95 -16.59 8.45
CA GLY A 106 -9.65 -17.14 8.10
C GLY A 106 -8.45 -16.64 8.91
N VAL A 107 -8.61 -15.59 9.72
CA VAL A 107 -7.48 -15.01 10.47
C VAL A 107 -6.99 -15.96 11.55
N SER A 108 -7.90 -16.73 12.14
CA SER A 108 -7.60 -17.71 13.20
C SER A 108 -6.80 -18.93 12.74
N SER A 109 -6.78 -19.23 11.45
CA SER A 109 -6.05 -20.39 10.90
C SER A 109 -4.61 -20.09 10.52
N ALA A 110 -4.22 -18.83 10.57
CA ALA A 110 -2.92 -18.41 10.11
C ALA A 110 -1.91 -18.28 11.26
N THR A 111 -1.65 -19.34 11.98
CA THR A 111 -0.37 -19.46 12.65
C THR A 111 0.70 -19.32 11.57
N MET A 112 1.39 -18.20 11.58
CA MET A 112 2.45 -17.88 10.63
C MET A 112 3.75 -18.58 11.07
N PRO A 113 4.02 -19.81 10.64
CA PRO A 113 5.24 -20.53 11.04
C PRO A 113 6.49 -19.91 10.41
N TYR A 114 6.34 -18.91 9.53
CA TYR A 114 7.43 -18.45 8.68
C TYR A 114 7.81 -16.98 8.89
N VAL A 115 7.17 -16.29 9.82
CA VAL A 115 7.43 -14.86 10.07
C VAL A 115 7.71 -14.63 11.55
N ASN A 116 8.78 -13.90 11.82
CA ASN A 116 9.11 -13.45 13.16
C ASN A 116 8.16 -12.30 13.53
N HIS A 117 7.18 -12.56 14.39
CA HIS A 117 6.14 -11.61 14.80
C HIS A 117 6.66 -10.44 15.67
N ASN A 118 7.89 -10.45 16.13
CA ASN A 118 8.41 -9.50 17.10
C ASN A 118 9.16 -8.32 16.48
N GLN A 119 8.82 -7.92 15.25
CA GLN A 119 9.51 -6.81 14.59
C GLN A 119 8.69 -5.52 14.66
N LEU A 120 8.51 -4.98 15.88
CA LEU A 120 7.82 -3.71 16.11
C LEU A 120 8.43 -2.58 15.26
N GLY A 121 7.57 -1.80 14.61
CA GLY A 121 7.94 -0.70 13.74
C GLY A 121 8.50 -1.12 12.37
N HIS A 122 8.48 -2.42 12.01
CA HIS A 122 8.80 -2.88 10.66
C HIS A 122 7.52 -3.07 9.83
N PRO A 123 7.60 -2.93 8.50
CA PRO A 123 6.46 -3.24 7.63
C PRO A 123 5.96 -4.67 7.85
N VAL A 124 4.66 -4.84 7.86
CA VAL A 124 4.07 -6.19 7.78
C VAL A 124 4.37 -6.79 6.41
N ILE A 125 4.80 -8.04 6.39
CA ILE A 125 5.21 -8.74 5.18
C ILE A 125 4.60 -10.14 5.10
N ASN A 126 4.81 -10.83 3.97
CA ASN A 126 4.23 -12.17 3.72
C ASN A 126 2.70 -12.21 3.67
N ILE A 127 2.03 -11.10 3.67
CA ILE A 127 0.58 -11.03 3.52
C ILE A 127 0.17 -11.09 2.06
N THR A 128 -1.01 -11.64 1.79
CA THR A 128 -1.59 -11.59 0.44
C THR A 128 -2.21 -10.23 0.16
N GLN A 129 -2.47 -9.92 -1.11
CA GLN A 129 -3.25 -8.74 -1.47
C GLN A 129 -4.67 -8.77 -0.83
N TYR A 130 -5.25 -9.97 -0.69
CA TYR A 130 -6.51 -10.17 0.02
C TYR A 130 -6.38 -9.80 1.50
N GLY A 131 -5.38 -10.32 2.21
CA GLY A 131 -5.13 -9.98 3.63
C GLY A 131 -4.93 -8.49 3.86
N ALA A 132 -4.14 -7.84 3.00
CA ALA A 132 -3.95 -6.39 3.03
C ALA A 132 -5.27 -5.62 2.79
N SER A 133 -6.11 -6.10 1.86
CA SER A 133 -7.43 -5.52 1.60
C SER A 133 -8.41 -5.71 2.77
N GLN A 134 -8.35 -6.84 3.48
CA GLN A 134 -9.18 -7.07 4.67
C GLN A 134 -8.77 -6.17 5.84
N PHE A 135 -7.49 -5.88 6.02
CA PHE A 135 -7.03 -4.84 6.95
C PHE A 135 -7.69 -3.49 6.63
N CYS A 136 -7.68 -3.07 5.36
CA CYS A 136 -8.34 -1.82 4.96
C CYS A 136 -9.84 -1.82 5.26
N LYS A 137 -10.50 -2.95 5.03
CA LYS A 137 -11.92 -3.14 5.31
C LYS A 137 -12.21 -3.06 6.82
N TRP A 138 -11.38 -3.71 7.64
CA TRP A 138 -11.44 -3.64 9.08
C TRP A 138 -11.24 -2.20 9.59
N LEU A 139 -10.23 -1.50 9.10
CA LEU A 139 -9.96 -0.11 9.47
C LEU A 139 -11.13 0.81 9.08
N THR A 140 -11.76 0.55 7.92
CA THR A 140 -12.97 1.27 7.49
C THR A 140 -14.11 1.07 8.49
N ALA A 141 -14.34 -0.16 8.94
CA ALA A 141 -15.37 -0.48 9.92
C ALA A 141 -15.10 0.16 11.30
N LYS A 142 -13.82 0.23 11.70
CA LYS A 142 -13.40 0.83 12.96
C LYS A 142 -13.57 2.35 12.99
N THR A 143 -13.21 3.02 11.89
CA THR A 143 -13.09 4.47 11.85
C THR A 143 -14.27 5.18 11.17
N GLY A 144 -15.05 4.45 10.38
CA GLY A 144 -16.08 5.02 9.50
C GLY A 144 -15.53 5.70 8.24
N ASN A 145 -14.20 5.77 8.07
CA ASN A 145 -13.54 6.32 6.90
C ASN A 145 -13.23 5.20 5.89
N TYR A 146 -13.43 5.45 4.60
CA TYR A 146 -13.25 4.41 3.59
C TYR A 146 -11.78 4.22 3.20
N TYR A 147 -11.18 3.11 3.65
CA TYR A 147 -9.81 2.71 3.33
C TYR A 147 -9.74 1.60 2.31
N ARG A 148 -8.69 1.61 1.49
CA ARG A 148 -8.35 0.58 0.52
C ARG A 148 -6.85 0.59 0.19
N LEU A 149 -6.39 -0.37 -0.57
CA LEU A 149 -5.09 -0.29 -1.20
C LEU A 149 -5.07 0.83 -2.26
N PRO A 150 -3.91 1.46 -2.53
CA PRO A 150 -3.78 2.37 -3.65
C PRO A 150 -3.98 1.64 -4.99
N THR A 151 -4.45 2.32 -6.00
CA THR A 151 -4.27 1.86 -7.38
C THR A 151 -2.80 2.01 -7.78
N GLU A 152 -2.37 1.31 -8.82
CA GLU A 152 -1.01 1.44 -9.35
C GLU A 152 -0.69 2.88 -9.75
N ALA A 153 -1.68 3.59 -10.31
CA ALA A 153 -1.54 4.99 -10.70
C ALA A 153 -1.42 5.93 -9.49
N GLU A 154 -2.23 5.74 -8.44
CA GLU A 154 -2.12 6.52 -7.20
C GLU A 154 -0.77 6.31 -6.52
N TRP A 155 -0.29 5.07 -6.49
CA TRP A 155 1.00 4.74 -5.92
C TRP A 155 2.16 5.43 -6.67
N GLU A 156 2.17 5.39 -8.02
CA GLU A 156 3.22 6.04 -8.82
C GLU A 156 3.16 7.56 -8.71
N PHE A 157 1.97 8.17 -8.70
CA PHE A 157 1.77 9.60 -8.45
C PHE A 157 2.38 10.02 -7.11
N ALA A 158 2.05 9.28 -6.06
CA ALA A 158 2.55 9.51 -4.71
C ALA A 158 4.07 9.34 -4.61
N CYS A 159 4.63 8.30 -5.25
CA CYS A 159 6.06 8.06 -5.29
C CYS A 159 6.81 9.17 -6.00
N ARG A 160 6.31 9.64 -7.14
CA ARG A 160 6.94 10.69 -7.95
C ARG A 160 6.99 12.04 -7.25
N SER A 161 6.01 12.36 -6.43
CA SER A 161 5.98 13.64 -5.70
C SER A 161 6.23 14.84 -6.63
N SER A 162 5.42 14.96 -7.68
CA SER A 162 5.49 15.99 -8.75
C SER A 162 6.75 15.94 -9.62
N THR A 163 7.59 14.90 -9.54
CA THR A 163 8.74 14.76 -10.43
C THR A 163 8.46 13.83 -11.60
N GLU A 164 9.14 14.07 -12.72
CA GLU A 164 9.19 13.12 -13.86
C GLU A 164 10.48 12.30 -13.90
N THR A 165 11.31 12.43 -12.88
CA THR A 165 12.61 11.79 -12.80
C THR A 165 12.51 10.31 -12.47
N THR A 166 13.61 9.57 -12.65
CA THR A 166 13.72 8.13 -12.39
C THR A 166 13.35 7.77 -10.95
N TYR A 167 13.73 8.61 -10.00
CA TYR A 167 13.39 8.53 -8.57
C TYR A 167 12.77 9.85 -8.13
N SER A 168 12.07 9.90 -7.03
CA SER A 168 11.50 11.14 -6.46
C SER A 168 12.56 12.21 -6.15
N PHE A 169 13.82 11.84 -6.04
CA PHE A 169 14.95 12.70 -5.71
C PHE A 169 15.88 12.99 -6.91
N GLY A 170 15.49 12.65 -8.14
CA GLY A 170 16.22 12.92 -9.38
C GLY A 170 16.49 11.70 -10.25
N ASN A 171 17.24 11.89 -11.35
CA ASN A 171 17.55 10.80 -12.28
C ASN A 171 18.70 9.90 -11.84
N SER A 172 19.54 10.38 -10.92
CA SER A 172 20.71 9.63 -10.47
C SER A 172 20.42 8.85 -9.20
N GLY A 173 20.69 7.56 -9.20
CA GLY A 173 20.61 6.72 -8.00
C GLY A 173 21.68 6.98 -6.93
N ARG A 174 22.59 7.96 -7.11
CA ARG A 174 23.67 8.26 -6.14
C ARG A 174 23.14 8.62 -4.75
N LYS A 175 21.96 9.23 -4.66
CA LYS A 175 21.33 9.65 -3.40
C LYS A 175 20.43 8.58 -2.77
N ILE A 176 20.28 7.40 -3.36
CA ILE A 176 19.34 6.37 -2.89
C ILE A 176 19.52 6.02 -1.41
N ASN A 177 20.74 6.03 -0.90
CA ASN A 177 21.04 5.72 0.51
C ASN A 177 20.36 6.69 1.48
N GLN A 178 19.95 7.87 1.03
CA GLN A 178 19.20 8.85 1.82
C GLN A 178 17.68 8.63 1.79
N PHE A 179 17.15 7.95 0.76
CA PHE A 179 15.73 7.88 0.47
C PHE A 179 15.13 6.49 0.46
N GLY A 180 15.93 5.42 0.47
CA GLY A 180 15.40 4.07 0.36
C GLY A 180 16.36 2.98 0.80
N TRP A 181 15.78 1.81 1.05
CA TRP A 181 16.47 0.59 1.44
C TRP A 181 16.42 -0.42 0.29
N TYR A 182 17.56 -0.77 -0.26
CA TYR A 182 17.69 -1.70 -1.37
C TYR A 182 18.83 -2.69 -1.14
N LYS A 183 19.07 -3.62 -2.05
CA LYS A 183 20.01 -4.74 -1.89
C LYS A 183 21.40 -4.36 -1.35
N LYS A 184 21.92 -3.16 -1.69
CA LYS A 184 23.29 -2.78 -1.32
C LYS A 184 23.42 -2.09 0.03
N ASN A 185 22.34 -1.61 0.63
CA ASN A 185 22.39 -0.82 1.88
C ASN A 185 21.49 -1.32 3.00
N SER A 186 20.78 -2.44 2.78
CA SER A 186 19.82 -3.01 3.73
C SER A 186 20.38 -4.16 4.57
N ASP A 187 21.62 -4.60 4.31
CA ASP A 187 22.23 -5.80 4.90
C ASP A 187 21.37 -7.07 4.74
N GLY A 188 20.63 -7.12 3.61
CA GLY A 188 19.73 -8.22 3.30
C GLY A 188 18.51 -8.33 4.22
N LYS A 189 18.18 -7.28 4.98
CA LYS A 189 17.13 -7.26 5.99
C LYS A 189 16.11 -6.16 5.70
N LEU A 190 14.85 -6.42 6.08
CA LEU A 190 13.81 -5.41 6.20
C LEU A 190 14.20 -4.44 7.32
N GLN A 191 13.92 -3.17 7.13
CA GLN A 191 14.23 -2.11 8.09
C GLN A 191 12.95 -1.52 8.71
N LYS A 192 13.08 -0.88 9.86
CA LYS A 192 11.97 -0.09 10.44
C LYS A 192 11.56 1.01 9.47
N ILE A 193 10.27 1.34 9.49
CA ILE A 193 9.72 2.43 8.67
C ILE A 193 10.36 3.78 9.01
N GLY A 194 10.43 4.67 8.03
CA GLY A 194 10.74 6.09 8.24
C GLY A 194 12.19 6.41 8.62
N LEU A 195 13.13 5.48 8.51
CA LEU A 195 14.55 5.72 8.84
C LEU A 195 15.31 6.48 7.74
N LYS A 196 14.71 6.66 6.57
CA LYS A 196 15.24 7.44 5.46
C LYS A 196 14.50 8.75 5.31
N ARG A 197 14.96 9.61 4.41
CA ARG A 197 14.26 10.88 4.09
C ARG A 197 12.99 10.59 3.30
N PRO A 198 11.94 11.35 3.54
CA PRO A 198 10.73 11.25 2.72
C PRO A 198 10.94 11.86 1.33
N ASN A 199 10.01 11.58 0.41
CA ASN A 199 9.90 12.33 -0.84
C ASN A 199 9.28 13.72 -0.60
N GLY A 200 9.09 14.51 -1.65
CA GLY A 200 8.54 15.88 -1.56
C GLY A 200 7.11 15.95 -1.02
N TYR A 201 6.36 14.86 -0.99
CA TYR A 201 5.04 14.79 -0.37
C TYR A 201 5.06 14.32 1.10
N GLY A 202 6.22 14.04 1.68
CA GLY A 202 6.34 13.52 3.04
C GLY A 202 6.10 12.01 3.16
N LEU A 203 6.25 11.26 2.06
CA LEU A 203 6.09 9.81 2.02
C LEU A 203 7.45 9.12 2.12
N TYR A 204 7.54 8.17 3.03
CA TYR A 204 8.76 7.42 3.33
C TYR A 204 8.78 6.07 2.61
N ASP A 205 9.99 5.54 2.43
CA ASP A 205 10.26 4.18 1.95
C ASP A 205 9.68 3.84 0.56
N MET A 206 9.33 4.87 -0.24
CA MET A 206 8.80 4.71 -1.60
C MET A 206 9.79 4.06 -2.59
N HIS A 207 11.06 3.91 -2.22
CA HIS A 207 12.14 3.37 -3.04
C HIS A 207 12.85 2.21 -2.34
N GLY A 208 12.10 1.15 -2.02
CA GLY A 208 12.65 -0.07 -1.39
C GLY A 208 11.95 -0.41 -0.08
N ASN A 209 12.68 -0.93 0.89
CA ASN A 209 12.20 -1.54 2.12
C ASN A 209 11.25 -2.71 1.84
N ALA A 210 9.94 -2.54 1.88
CA ALA A 210 9.00 -3.54 1.39
C ALA A 210 8.38 -3.12 0.06
N ALA A 211 8.30 -4.04 -0.90
CA ALA A 211 7.47 -3.83 -2.09
C ALA A 211 6.00 -3.82 -1.66
N GLU A 212 5.18 -2.99 -2.29
CA GLU A 212 3.85 -2.69 -1.80
C GLU A 212 2.76 -3.18 -2.73
N TRP A 213 1.77 -3.88 -2.15
CA TRP A 213 0.55 -4.24 -2.85
C TRP A 213 -0.19 -3.00 -3.33
N VAL A 214 -0.62 -3.04 -4.58
CA VAL A 214 -1.64 -2.13 -5.13
C VAL A 214 -2.85 -2.94 -5.59
N LEU A 215 -3.97 -2.28 -5.88
CA LEU A 215 -5.22 -2.95 -6.27
C LEU A 215 -5.13 -3.67 -7.61
N ASP A 216 -4.27 -3.18 -8.49
CA ASP A 216 -4.23 -3.61 -9.88
C ASP A 216 -3.76 -5.05 -10.05
N SER A 217 -4.38 -5.73 -11.00
CA SER A 217 -3.85 -6.94 -11.61
C SER A 217 -2.73 -6.55 -12.57
N TYR A 218 -1.71 -7.40 -12.67
CA TYR A 218 -0.61 -7.12 -13.58
C TYR A 218 -0.98 -7.54 -15.01
N ASP A 219 -1.03 -6.56 -15.90
CA ASP A 219 -1.07 -6.72 -17.34
C ASP A 219 0.15 -5.99 -17.92
N PRO A 220 1.07 -6.69 -18.62
CA PRO A 220 2.25 -6.06 -19.20
C PRO A 220 1.91 -5.04 -20.30
N GLU A 221 0.73 -5.15 -20.89
CA GLU A 221 0.24 -4.25 -21.94
C GLU A 221 -0.71 -3.17 -21.42
N ALA A 222 -0.93 -3.07 -20.11
CA ALA A 222 -1.90 -2.14 -19.53
C ALA A 222 -1.67 -0.70 -20.01
N TYR A 223 -0.42 -0.26 -20.10
CA TYR A 223 -0.06 1.11 -20.50
C TYR A 223 -0.31 1.35 -22.01
N ILE A 224 -0.12 0.32 -22.84
CA ILE A 224 -0.43 0.37 -24.28
C ILE A 224 -1.95 0.42 -24.49
N LYS A 225 -2.70 -0.36 -23.70
CA LYS A 225 -4.17 -0.46 -23.81
C LYS A 225 -4.90 0.74 -23.25
N ARG A 226 -4.26 1.54 -22.39
CA ARG A 226 -4.88 2.73 -21.80
C ARG A 226 -5.10 3.80 -22.86
N LYS A 227 -6.36 4.23 -22.98
CA LYS A 227 -6.71 5.38 -23.82
C LYS A 227 -6.07 6.66 -23.24
N LYS A 228 -5.83 7.64 -24.08
CA LYS A 228 -5.28 8.95 -23.67
C LYS A 228 -6.13 9.54 -22.55
N GLY A 229 -5.48 9.92 -21.43
CA GLY A 229 -6.09 10.64 -20.31
C GLY A 229 -7.08 9.84 -19.46
N PRO A 230 -6.84 8.56 -19.10
CA PRO A 230 -7.77 7.83 -18.23
C PRO A 230 -7.85 8.48 -16.85
N HIS A 231 -9.09 8.61 -16.32
CA HIS A 231 -9.34 9.09 -14.97
C HIS A 231 -9.43 7.93 -13.98
N ASN A 232 -8.66 7.99 -12.88
CA ASN A 232 -8.59 6.95 -11.85
C ASN A 232 -8.45 5.52 -12.42
N PRO A 233 -7.45 5.26 -13.28
CA PRO A 233 -7.33 3.98 -13.95
C PRO A 233 -7.01 2.85 -12.96
N ILE A 234 -7.60 1.68 -13.22
CA ILE A 234 -7.34 0.45 -12.50
C ILE A 234 -7.47 -0.74 -13.46
N VAL A 235 -6.62 -1.75 -13.30
CA VAL A 235 -6.69 -3.01 -14.04
C VAL A 235 -7.23 -4.09 -13.11
N ILE A 236 -8.42 -4.61 -13.40
CA ILE A 236 -9.03 -5.70 -12.65
C ILE A 236 -9.16 -6.92 -13.56
N MET A 237 -8.49 -8.00 -13.17
CA MET A 237 -8.57 -9.30 -13.85
C MET A 237 -9.13 -10.37 -12.92
N LYS A 238 -9.79 -11.40 -13.51
CA LYS A 238 -10.33 -12.51 -12.72
C LYS A 238 -9.26 -13.43 -12.14
N ALA A 239 -8.05 -13.46 -12.71
CA ALA A 239 -6.98 -14.34 -12.27
C ALA A 239 -6.47 -13.96 -10.87
N LEU A 240 -6.05 -14.96 -10.06
CA LEU A 240 -5.43 -14.73 -8.76
C LEU A 240 -4.02 -14.12 -8.93
N TYR A 241 -3.29 -14.57 -9.93
CA TYR A 241 -1.97 -14.10 -10.32
C TYR A 241 -1.94 -13.72 -11.80
N PRO A 242 -1.02 -12.80 -12.20
CA PRO A 242 -0.20 -11.95 -11.35
C PRO A 242 -0.95 -10.69 -10.84
N ARG A 243 -0.54 -10.19 -9.67
CA ARG A 243 -0.99 -8.93 -9.06
C ARG A 243 0.18 -7.97 -8.94
N VAL A 244 -0.06 -6.67 -9.13
CA VAL A 244 1.00 -5.67 -9.11
C VAL A 244 1.51 -5.41 -7.70
N VAL A 245 2.83 -5.26 -7.57
CA VAL A 245 3.53 -4.65 -6.43
C VAL A 245 4.43 -3.53 -6.94
N ARG A 246 4.63 -2.51 -6.12
CA ARG A 246 5.40 -1.31 -6.48
C ARG A 246 6.50 -1.04 -5.47
N GLY A 247 7.42 -0.10 -5.78
CA GLY A 247 8.48 0.36 -4.90
C GLY A 247 9.77 -0.47 -4.95
N GLY A 248 9.67 -1.75 -5.29
CA GLY A 248 10.75 -2.70 -5.06
C GLY A 248 11.00 -2.90 -3.56
N SER A 249 12.03 -3.63 -3.19
CA SER A 249 12.26 -4.02 -1.81
C SER A 249 13.75 -3.95 -1.42
N TYR A 250 14.00 -4.23 -0.15
CA TYR A 250 15.36 -4.36 0.40
C TYR A 250 16.23 -5.41 -0.33
N LYS A 251 15.62 -6.32 -1.07
CA LYS A 251 16.32 -7.36 -1.86
C LYS A 251 16.63 -6.95 -3.28
N ASP A 252 16.01 -5.86 -3.74
CA ASP A 252 16.03 -5.49 -5.15
C ASP A 252 17.24 -4.63 -5.50
N SER A 253 17.60 -4.67 -6.78
CA SER A 253 18.62 -3.78 -7.33
C SER A 253 18.08 -2.37 -7.51
N LEU A 254 18.98 -1.41 -7.66
CA LEU A 254 18.66 -0.01 -7.90
C LEU A 254 17.65 0.19 -9.05
N SER A 255 17.73 -0.60 -10.11
CA SER A 255 16.81 -0.53 -11.25
C SER A 255 15.37 -0.91 -10.91
N ASN A 256 15.15 -1.68 -9.85
CA ASN A 256 13.82 -2.14 -9.46
C ASN A 256 13.13 -1.25 -8.42
N VAL A 257 13.87 -0.30 -7.82
CA VAL A 257 13.32 0.67 -6.86
C VAL A 257 13.04 2.04 -7.49
N ARG A 258 12.93 2.13 -8.81
CA ARG A 258 12.56 3.36 -9.56
C ARG A 258 11.07 3.65 -9.39
N SER A 259 10.68 4.92 -9.53
CA SER A 259 9.28 5.34 -9.41
C SER A 259 8.34 4.59 -10.37
N SER A 260 8.79 4.28 -11.60
CA SER A 260 8.02 3.59 -12.64
C SER A 260 8.15 2.07 -12.61
N SER A 261 9.07 1.51 -11.82
CA SER A 261 9.32 0.07 -11.82
C SER A 261 8.10 -0.72 -11.36
N ARG A 262 7.75 -1.76 -12.12
CA ARG A 262 6.63 -2.66 -11.85
C ARG A 262 7.13 -4.03 -11.41
N GLY A 263 6.60 -4.53 -10.31
CA GLY A 263 6.75 -5.91 -9.86
C GLY A 263 5.41 -6.63 -9.85
N PHE A 264 5.42 -7.95 -9.71
CA PHE A 264 4.20 -8.73 -9.69
C PHE A 264 4.33 -10.06 -8.94
N SER A 265 3.21 -10.51 -8.42
CA SER A 265 3.11 -11.77 -7.68
C SER A 265 3.09 -13.00 -8.59
N SER A 266 3.46 -14.15 -8.02
CA SER A 266 3.36 -15.44 -8.70
C SER A 266 2.98 -16.56 -7.73
N LYS A 267 2.55 -17.71 -8.25
CA LYS A 267 2.28 -18.93 -7.46
C LYS A 267 3.45 -19.35 -6.57
N ARG A 268 4.70 -19.03 -6.96
CA ARG A 268 5.90 -19.33 -6.17
C ARG A 268 5.90 -18.71 -4.78
N TRP A 269 5.14 -17.63 -4.58
CA TRP A 269 5.04 -16.96 -3.29
C TRP A 269 4.29 -17.77 -2.22
N LYS A 270 3.51 -18.80 -2.66
CA LYS A 270 2.82 -19.78 -1.79
C LYS A 270 3.37 -21.20 -1.90
N GLN A 271 4.54 -21.38 -2.48
CA GLN A 271 5.07 -22.72 -2.79
C GLN A 271 5.20 -23.62 -1.56
N ARG A 272 5.52 -23.06 -0.38
CA ARG A 272 5.71 -23.79 0.86
C ARG A 272 4.47 -23.83 1.76
N ASP A 273 3.34 -23.35 1.30
CA ASP A 273 2.09 -23.41 2.05
C ASP A 273 1.54 -24.83 2.02
N PRO A 274 1.42 -25.53 3.17
CA PRO A 274 0.95 -26.91 3.22
C PRO A 274 -0.57 -27.03 3.17
N GLN A 275 -1.32 -25.93 3.26
CA GLN A 275 -2.78 -25.95 3.34
C GLN A 275 -3.43 -26.29 1.98
N VAL A 276 -4.57 -26.95 2.04
CA VAL A 276 -5.43 -27.23 0.88
C VAL A 276 -6.88 -26.92 1.26
N PRO A 277 -7.48 -25.86 0.70
CA PRO A 277 -6.88 -24.86 -0.19
C PRO A 277 -5.81 -24.02 0.50
N LYS A 278 -4.88 -23.45 -0.27
CA LYS A 278 -3.83 -22.59 0.26
C LYS A 278 -4.38 -21.36 0.98
N SER A 279 -3.66 -20.89 1.98
CA SER A 279 -4.05 -19.72 2.80
C SER A 279 -4.50 -18.54 1.95
N LEU A 280 -5.64 -17.96 2.27
CA LEU A 280 -6.08 -16.70 1.66
C LEU A 280 -5.29 -15.50 2.19
N TRP A 281 -4.72 -15.62 3.38
CA TRP A 281 -4.15 -14.53 4.17
C TRP A 281 -2.66 -14.34 3.96
N TRP A 282 -1.92 -15.42 3.77
CA TRP A 282 -0.47 -15.42 3.85
C TRP A 282 0.20 -16.00 2.62
N HIS A 283 1.34 -15.42 2.30
CA HIS A 283 2.36 -16.01 1.42
C HIS A 283 3.47 -16.62 2.27
N THR A 284 4.10 -17.66 1.78
CA THR A 284 5.24 -18.31 2.46
C THR A 284 6.60 -17.78 1.99
N ASN A 285 6.66 -17.20 0.79
CA ASN A 285 7.90 -16.83 0.12
C ASN A 285 7.94 -15.35 -0.31
N ALA A 286 7.07 -14.48 0.26
CA ALA A 286 7.00 -13.07 -0.05
C ALA A 286 7.47 -12.17 1.11
N LYS A 287 8.59 -12.54 1.76
CA LYS A 287 9.21 -11.80 2.89
C LYS A 287 9.63 -10.35 2.56
N HIS A 288 9.38 -9.92 1.35
CA HIS A 288 9.76 -8.62 0.81
C HIS A 288 8.54 -7.79 0.37
N VAL A 289 7.33 -8.23 0.69
CA VAL A 289 6.10 -7.59 0.22
C VAL A 289 5.21 -7.25 1.40
N GLY A 290 4.89 -5.97 1.52
CA GLY A 290 3.96 -5.35 2.46
C GLY A 290 2.93 -4.50 1.73
N PHE A 291 2.44 -3.43 2.36
CA PHE A 291 1.48 -2.50 1.76
C PHE A 291 1.42 -1.18 2.50
N ARG A 292 0.89 -0.18 1.83
CA ARG A 292 0.36 1.05 2.42
C ARG A 292 -1.10 1.23 2.04
N ILE A 293 -1.79 2.18 2.66
CA ILE A 293 -3.23 2.38 2.47
C ILE A 293 -3.54 3.76 1.93
N VAL A 294 -4.68 3.88 1.27
CA VAL A 294 -5.28 5.15 0.85
C VAL A 294 -6.69 5.29 1.41
N ARG A 295 -7.11 6.55 1.62
CA ARG A 295 -8.48 6.96 1.90
C ARG A 295 -8.95 7.88 0.77
N THR A 296 -10.16 7.70 0.31
CA THR A 296 -10.78 8.60 -0.68
C THR A 296 -11.47 9.77 0.00
N SER A 297 -11.65 10.88 -0.72
CA SER A 297 -12.30 12.10 -0.21
C SER A 297 -13.80 11.93 0.11
N GLY A 298 -14.39 10.81 -0.29
CA GLY A 298 -15.77 10.45 0.04
C GLY A 298 -15.90 8.95 0.20
N THR A 299 -16.84 8.51 1.04
CA THR A 299 -17.24 7.10 1.11
C THR A 299 -18.01 6.75 -0.16
N PRO A 300 -17.60 5.74 -0.93
CA PRO A 300 -18.40 5.29 -2.07
C PRO A 300 -19.80 4.89 -1.61
N GLY A 301 -20.82 5.21 -2.41
CA GLY A 301 -22.19 4.74 -2.12
C GLY A 301 -22.22 3.22 -1.93
N GLU A 302 -23.21 2.71 -1.20
CA GLU A 302 -23.31 1.30 -0.80
C GLU A 302 -23.04 0.31 -1.94
N ASN A 303 -23.60 0.54 -3.12
CA ASN A 303 -23.40 -0.29 -4.30
C ASN A 303 -21.97 -0.29 -4.87
N LYS A 304 -21.12 0.67 -4.44
CA LYS A 304 -19.73 0.83 -4.87
C LYS A 304 -18.74 0.53 -3.76
N LEU A 305 -19.19 0.37 -2.51
CA LEU A 305 -18.37 0.19 -1.34
C LEU A 305 -17.38 -0.98 -1.50
N TYR A 306 -17.86 -2.09 -2.05
CA TYR A 306 -17.07 -3.31 -2.24
C TYR A 306 -16.25 -3.35 -3.54
N LYS A 307 -16.34 -2.32 -4.38
CA LYS A 307 -15.69 -2.32 -5.71
C LYS A 307 -14.18 -2.44 -5.63
N TYR A 308 -13.59 -1.82 -4.63
CA TYR A 308 -12.14 -1.70 -4.47
C TYR A 308 -11.57 -2.59 -3.35
N TRP A 309 -12.38 -3.51 -2.79
CA TRP A 309 -11.87 -4.52 -1.89
C TRP A 309 -11.69 -5.85 -2.63
N VAL A 310 -10.54 -6.46 -2.38
CA VAL A 310 -10.17 -7.72 -3.05
C VAL A 310 -11.09 -8.84 -2.58
N LYS A 311 -11.68 -9.56 -3.52
CA LYS A 311 -12.52 -10.72 -3.22
C LYS A 311 -11.66 -11.95 -2.94
N PRO A 312 -12.06 -12.83 -2.01
CA PRO A 312 -11.35 -14.07 -1.75
C PRO A 312 -11.35 -14.96 -3.00
N LYS A 313 -10.24 -15.65 -3.23
CA LYS A 313 -10.14 -16.65 -4.29
C LYS A 313 -9.30 -17.81 -3.82
N LYS A 314 -9.93 -18.99 -3.70
CA LYS A 314 -9.26 -20.22 -3.29
C LYS A 314 -8.23 -20.66 -4.33
N GLU A 315 -7.11 -21.18 -3.87
CA GLU A 315 -6.03 -21.78 -4.66
C GLU A 315 -5.80 -23.20 -4.15
N TYR A 316 -5.91 -24.16 -5.06
CA TYR A 316 -5.73 -25.60 -4.79
C TYR A 316 -4.39 -26.09 -5.31
#